data_5ed776daaf1691b8e967669214758b34
#
_entry.id   5ed776daaf1691b8e967669214758b34
#
_cell.length_a   1.000
_cell.length_b   1.000
_cell.length_c   1.000
_cell.angle_alpha   90.00
_cell.angle_beta   90.00
_cell.angle_gamma   90.00
#
_symmetry.space_group_name_H-M   'P 1'
#
loop_
_entity.id
_entity.type
_entity.pdbx_description
1 polymer ?
#
loop_
_entity_poly.entity_id
_entity_poly.type
_entity_poly.pdbx_seq_one_letter_code
_entity_poly.pdbx_strand_id
1 'polypeptide(L)'
;MDNRDILDRIFSSNAFIADHEICSTRRGLLLAPLLAALPLALSQTEARAGKINPSETQVTMPDAIKWSGWINGFPPRSAEMATLYGGLDRPGPYLVLMKWYPGYMSAPHTYATDRLSLVLSGTWWVNSGADFDPDSTVPVPAGGFVRRVARTPHYDGVKRDANEAAVIGLFGIAPVQFELADPGKPAWRAL
;
A
#
# COMPACT_ATOMS: atom_id res chain seq x y z
N MET A 1 -12.42 -10.18 28.67
CA MET A 1 -11.77 -9.04 28.04
C MET A 1 -12.34 -8.95 26.64
N ASP A 2 -13.13 -7.92 26.37
CA ASP A 2 -13.89 -7.78 25.11
C ASP A 2 -12.94 -7.36 23.98
N ASN A 3 -13.10 -7.96 22.80
CA ASN A 3 -12.30 -7.66 21.62
C ASN A 3 -12.39 -6.19 21.16
N ARG A 4 -13.38 -5.44 21.64
CA ARG A 4 -13.54 -4.00 21.36
C ARG A 4 -12.46 -3.16 22.06
N ASP A 5 -12.07 -3.51 23.27
CA ASP A 5 -11.05 -2.79 24.04
C ASP A 5 -9.64 -2.84 23.39
N ILE A 6 -9.39 -3.88 22.60
CA ILE A 6 -8.08 -4.03 21.89
C ILE A 6 -8.04 -3.13 20.67
N LEU A 7 -9.13 -3.02 19.93
CA LEU A 7 -9.20 -2.19 18.73
C LEU A 7 -9.16 -0.70 19.08
N ASP A 8 -9.82 -0.26 20.14
CA ASP A 8 -9.81 1.13 20.58
C ASP A 8 -8.41 1.59 21.03
N ARG A 9 -7.58 0.70 21.58
CA ARG A 9 -6.19 1.01 21.95
C ARG A 9 -5.26 1.15 20.74
N ILE A 10 -5.54 0.43 19.65
CA ILE A 10 -4.73 0.50 18.42
C ILE A 10 -5.02 1.80 17.65
N PHE A 11 -6.25 2.30 17.70
CA PHE A 11 -6.66 3.48 16.94
C PHE A 11 -6.63 4.80 17.72
N SER A 12 -6.45 4.77 19.04
CA SER A 12 -6.43 5.98 19.89
C SER A 12 -5.08 6.67 20.00
N SER A 13 -4.00 6.17 19.40
CA SER A 13 -2.64 6.73 19.59
C SER A 13 -2.26 7.84 18.61
N ASN A 14 -3.17 8.37 17.78
CA ASN A 14 -2.89 9.43 16.82
C ASN A 14 -3.62 10.75 17.09
N ALA A 15 -3.75 11.16 18.34
CA ALA A 15 -4.25 12.48 18.64
C ALA A 15 -3.42 13.10 19.78
N PHE A 16 -2.35 13.79 19.43
CA PHE A 16 -1.82 14.93 20.21
C PHE A 16 -0.67 15.63 19.47
N ILE A 17 -1.01 16.57 18.61
CA ILE A 17 -0.17 17.75 18.36
C ILE A 17 -1.10 18.93 18.57
N ALA A 18 -1.08 19.49 19.76
CA ALA A 18 -1.74 20.75 20.08
C ALA A 18 -0.77 21.90 19.84
N ASP A 19 -1.25 22.89 19.11
CA ASP A 19 -0.62 24.19 18.90
C ASP A 19 -0.20 24.84 20.22
N HIS A 20 1.07 25.21 20.35
CA HIS A 20 1.53 26.16 21.32
C HIS A 20 1.97 27.45 20.62
N GLU A 21 1.11 28.45 20.69
CA GLU A 21 1.47 29.85 20.42
C GLU A 21 2.57 30.33 21.36
N ILE A 22 3.69 30.77 20.78
CA ILE A 22 4.78 31.39 21.54
C ILE A 22 4.51 32.88 21.65
N CYS A 23 4.10 33.30 22.85
CA CYS A 23 4.03 34.71 23.21
C CYS A 23 5.42 35.25 23.52
N SER A 24 5.88 36.20 22.71
CA SER A 24 7.15 36.91 22.90
C SER A 24 7.04 38.00 23.96
N THR A 25 7.79 37.88 25.05
CA THR A 25 8.13 39.03 25.90
C THR A 25 9.62 39.06 26.16
N ARG A 26 10.26 40.15 25.67
CA ARG A 26 11.66 40.51 25.92
C ARG A 26 11.82 40.93 27.35
N ARG A 27 12.85 40.38 28.07
CA ARG A 27 13.81 41.11 28.92
C ARG A 27 14.88 40.13 29.36
N GLY A 28 16.11 40.59 29.14
CA GLY A 28 17.33 39.82 29.26
C GLY A 28 17.76 39.48 30.69
N LEU A 29 18.66 38.51 30.74
CA LEU A 29 19.82 38.50 31.61
C LEU A 29 20.80 37.43 31.15
N LEU A 30 22.03 37.87 30.89
CA LEU A 30 23.18 37.04 30.61
C LEU A 30 23.49 36.18 31.83
N LEU A 31 23.28 34.88 31.75
CA LEU A 31 23.94 33.90 32.59
C LEU A 31 24.34 32.75 31.70
N ALA A 32 25.61 32.68 31.36
CA ALA A 32 26.18 31.51 30.71
C ALA A 32 26.15 30.35 31.71
N PRO A 33 25.42 29.27 31.47
CA PRO A 33 25.64 28.06 32.22
C PRO A 33 26.76 27.28 31.58
N LEU A 34 27.74 26.98 32.40
CA LEU A 34 28.74 25.96 32.22
C LEU A 34 27.99 24.63 32.00
N LEU A 35 27.65 24.31 30.75
CA LEU A 35 27.16 22.99 30.37
C LEU A 35 28.35 22.05 30.42
N ALA A 36 28.56 21.45 31.61
CA ALA A 36 29.36 20.25 31.73
C ALA A 36 28.89 19.27 30.65
N ALA A 37 29.79 18.92 29.76
CA ALA A 37 29.61 17.85 28.79
C ALA A 37 29.42 16.53 29.55
N LEU A 38 28.19 16.22 29.90
CA LEU A 38 27.81 14.86 30.21
C LEU A 38 27.87 14.10 28.88
N PRO A 39 28.69 13.06 28.74
CA PRO A 39 28.55 12.17 27.61
C PRO A 39 27.16 11.53 27.74
N LEU A 40 26.22 11.98 26.91
CA LEU A 40 25.05 11.17 26.62
C LEU A 40 25.57 9.88 25.95
N ALA A 41 25.92 8.91 26.78
CA ALA A 41 25.95 7.54 26.35
C ALA A 41 24.50 7.22 25.99
N LEU A 42 24.12 7.53 24.73
CA LEU A 42 23.01 6.88 24.06
C LEU A 42 23.38 5.40 24.10
N SER A 43 22.92 4.72 25.14
CA SER A 43 22.81 3.26 25.09
C SER A 43 21.91 2.96 23.90
N GLN A 44 22.52 2.77 22.75
CA GLN A 44 21.88 2.06 21.67
C GLN A 44 21.63 0.67 22.25
N THR A 45 20.46 0.50 22.84
CA THR A 45 19.92 -0.83 23.05
C THR A 45 19.76 -1.37 21.66
N GLU A 46 20.79 -2.06 21.15
CA GLU A 46 20.64 -2.89 19.98
C GLU A 46 19.44 -3.78 20.29
N ALA A 47 18.34 -3.53 19.58
CA ALA A 47 17.19 -4.40 19.64
C ALA A 47 17.72 -5.77 19.27
N ARG A 48 17.85 -6.64 20.26
CA ARG A 48 18.37 -7.99 20.07
C ARG A 48 17.39 -8.66 19.15
N ALA A 49 17.75 -8.77 17.87
CA ALA A 49 16.94 -9.46 16.87
C ALA A 49 16.72 -10.87 17.40
N GLY A 50 15.47 -11.19 17.73
CA GLY A 50 15.10 -12.55 18.15
C GLY A 50 15.45 -13.52 17.01
N LYS A 51 15.87 -14.72 17.35
CA LYS A 51 16.07 -15.80 16.37
C LYS A 51 14.70 -16.30 15.96
N ILE A 52 14.29 -16.04 14.73
CA ILE A 52 13.08 -16.62 14.14
C ILE A 52 13.44 -18.00 13.60
N ASN A 53 12.63 -19.01 13.95
CA ASN A 53 12.70 -20.33 13.33
C ASN A 53 11.99 -20.27 11.97
N PRO A 54 12.69 -20.41 10.82
CA PRO A 54 12.07 -20.27 9.50
C PRO A 54 11.05 -21.38 9.18
N SER A 55 11.06 -22.50 9.90
CA SER A 55 10.05 -23.55 9.75
C SER A 55 8.71 -23.22 10.44
N GLU A 56 8.71 -22.25 11.34
CA GLU A 56 7.54 -21.82 12.12
C GLU A 56 7.05 -20.43 11.72
N THR A 57 8.00 -19.55 11.37
CA THR A 57 7.69 -18.17 11.00
C THR A 57 8.58 -17.72 9.85
N GLN A 58 7.95 -17.35 8.72
CA GLN A 58 8.65 -16.79 7.58
C GLN A 58 8.53 -15.26 7.58
N VAL A 59 9.65 -14.59 7.41
CA VAL A 59 9.72 -13.13 7.29
C VAL A 59 10.31 -12.76 5.95
N THR A 60 9.62 -11.89 5.21
CA THR A 60 10.13 -11.28 3.98
C THR A 60 10.31 -9.80 4.23
N MET A 61 11.56 -9.35 4.26
CA MET A 61 11.87 -7.93 4.42
C MET A 61 11.60 -7.16 3.10
N PRO A 62 11.34 -5.84 3.15
CA PRO A 62 10.99 -5.05 1.96
C PRO A 62 12.01 -5.14 0.82
N ASP A 63 13.30 -5.19 1.12
CA ASP A 63 14.40 -5.32 0.18
C ASP A 63 14.54 -6.72 -0.43
N ALA A 64 13.95 -7.72 0.21
CA ALA A 64 13.90 -9.10 -0.27
C ALA A 64 12.70 -9.38 -1.20
N ILE A 65 11.75 -8.45 -1.31
CA ILE A 65 10.58 -8.59 -2.18
C ILE A 65 11.03 -8.60 -3.65
N LYS A 66 10.65 -9.65 -4.37
CA LYS A 66 11.00 -9.83 -5.79
C LYS A 66 9.88 -9.28 -6.66
N TRP A 67 10.09 -8.09 -7.18
CA TRP A 67 9.20 -7.47 -8.14
C TRP A 67 9.46 -8.00 -9.55
N SER A 68 8.41 -8.25 -10.29
CA SER A 68 8.44 -8.62 -11.70
C SER A 68 7.46 -7.74 -12.48
N GLY A 69 7.73 -7.56 -13.78
CA GLY A 69 6.75 -6.90 -14.65
C GLY A 69 5.40 -7.61 -14.52
N TRP A 70 4.33 -6.83 -14.57
CA TRP A 70 2.97 -7.36 -14.63
C TRP A 70 2.81 -8.25 -15.87
N ILE A 71 1.69 -8.75 -16.16
CA ILE A 71 1.36 -9.65 -17.26
C ILE A 71 2.08 -9.27 -18.59
N ASN A 72 2.36 -10.24 -19.45
CA ASN A 72 2.92 -10.05 -20.79
C ASN A 72 2.21 -8.94 -21.57
N GLY A 73 2.98 -7.99 -22.10
CA GLY A 73 2.47 -6.89 -22.92
C GLY A 73 2.24 -5.57 -22.19
N PHE A 74 2.50 -5.50 -20.88
CA PHE A 74 2.52 -4.21 -20.16
C PHE A 74 3.81 -3.46 -20.46
N PRO A 75 3.76 -2.13 -20.64
CA PRO A 75 4.97 -1.32 -20.83
C PRO A 75 5.88 -1.41 -19.58
N PRO A 76 7.20 -1.28 -19.77
CA PRO A 76 8.12 -1.12 -18.65
C PRO A 76 7.70 0.04 -17.74
N ARG A 77 7.77 -0.16 -16.42
CA ARG A 77 7.37 0.85 -15.43
C ARG A 77 5.93 1.33 -15.55
N SER A 78 5.02 0.47 -15.99
CA SER A 78 3.58 0.72 -15.92
C SER A 78 2.97 0.06 -14.70
N ALA A 79 3.24 -1.22 -14.51
CA ALA A 79 2.85 -1.99 -13.32
C ALA A 79 3.85 -3.11 -13.04
N GLU A 80 4.01 -3.42 -11.76
CA GLU A 80 4.82 -4.54 -11.26
C GLU A 80 4.02 -5.33 -10.24
N MET A 81 4.37 -6.60 -10.08
CA MET A 81 3.77 -7.51 -9.11
C MET A 81 4.84 -8.26 -8.34
N ALA A 82 4.55 -8.59 -7.10
CA ALA A 82 5.33 -9.51 -6.29
C ALA A 82 4.41 -10.49 -5.55
N THR A 83 4.67 -11.78 -5.68
CA THR A 83 3.94 -12.81 -4.93
C THR A 83 4.57 -13.00 -3.57
N LEU A 84 3.79 -12.77 -2.51
CA LEU A 84 4.21 -12.98 -1.13
C LEU A 84 3.76 -14.35 -0.59
N TYR A 85 2.60 -14.82 -1.04
CA TYR A 85 2.05 -16.11 -0.62
C TYR A 85 1.19 -16.73 -1.73
N GLY A 86 1.19 -18.07 -1.80
CA GLY A 86 0.39 -18.82 -2.78
C GLY A 86 0.85 -18.60 -4.21
N GLY A 87 -0.10 -18.38 -5.10
CA GLY A 87 0.11 -18.10 -6.53
C GLY A 87 -1.21 -17.81 -7.20
N LEU A 88 -1.19 -17.11 -8.35
CA LEU A 88 -2.40 -16.76 -9.09
C LEU A 88 -2.94 -17.93 -9.93
N ASP A 89 -2.12 -18.92 -10.19
CA ASP A 89 -2.36 -20.08 -11.08
C ASP A 89 -2.70 -21.37 -10.32
N ARG A 90 -2.49 -21.41 -9.00
CA ARG A 90 -2.66 -22.62 -8.17
C ARG A 90 -3.84 -22.45 -7.22
N PRO A 91 -4.68 -23.50 -7.04
CA PRO A 91 -5.81 -23.44 -6.10
C PRO A 91 -5.38 -23.06 -4.68
N GLY A 92 -6.12 -22.15 -4.06
CA GLY A 92 -5.91 -21.73 -2.69
C GLY A 92 -5.84 -20.22 -2.52
N PRO A 93 -5.62 -19.74 -1.29
CA PRO A 93 -5.47 -18.32 -1.02
C PRO A 93 -4.14 -17.80 -1.57
N TYR A 94 -4.16 -16.55 -2.02
CA TYR A 94 -2.96 -15.84 -2.43
C TYR A 94 -2.87 -14.46 -1.79
N LEU A 95 -1.64 -13.98 -1.61
CA LEU A 95 -1.32 -12.60 -1.32
C LEU A 95 -0.26 -12.14 -2.30
N VAL A 96 -0.59 -11.12 -3.09
CA VAL A 96 0.35 -10.47 -4.00
C VAL A 96 0.38 -8.97 -3.71
N LEU A 97 1.52 -8.36 -3.97
CA LEU A 97 1.64 -6.92 -4.05
C LEU A 97 1.54 -6.50 -5.51
N MET A 98 0.81 -5.43 -5.77
CA MET A 98 0.76 -4.75 -7.05
C MET A 98 1.27 -3.33 -6.87
N LYS A 99 2.12 -2.88 -7.81
CA LYS A 99 2.62 -1.52 -7.88
C LYS A 99 2.17 -0.92 -9.21
N TRP A 100 1.41 0.17 -9.15
CA TRP A 100 1.04 0.97 -10.30
C TRP A 100 1.88 2.23 -10.35
N TYR A 101 2.46 2.53 -11.50
CA TYR A 101 3.22 3.76 -11.74
C TYR A 101 2.31 4.86 -12.27
N PRO A 102 2.64 6.15 -12.01
CA PRO A 102 1.88 7.28 -12.54
C PRO A 102 1.70 7.24 -14.06
N GLY A 103 0.49 7.55 -14.51
CA GLY A 103 0.13 7.59 -15.92
C GLY A 103 -0.37 6.27 -16.50
N TYR A 104 -0.58 5.23 -15.67
CA TYR A 104 -1.08 3.95 -16.15
C TYR A 104 -2.23 3.43 -15.30
N MET A 105 -3.18 2.81 -15.98
CA MET A 105 -4.33 2.10 -15.40
C MET A 105 -4.56 0.77 -16.10
N SER A 106 -5.25 -0.16 -15.41
CA SER A 106 -5.81 -1.34 -16.06
C SER A 106 -6.90 -0.94 -17.04
N ALA A 107 -7.09 -1.74 -18.09
CA ALA A 107 -8.32 -1.70 -18.85
C ALA A 107 -9.48 -2.24 -18.01
N PRO A 108 -10.75 -1.88 -18.31
CA PRO A 108 -11.91 -2.50 -17.68
C PRO A 108 -11.89 -4.01 -17.81
N HIS A 109 -12.06 -4.70 -16.69
CA HIS A 109 -11.95 -6.16 -16.60
C HIS A 109 -12.78 -6.71 -15.43
N THR A 110 -12.95 -8.02 -15.39
CA THR A 110 -13.60 -8.75 -14.31
C THR A 110 -12.71 -9.85 -13.76
N TYR A 111 -13.04 -10.32 -12.57
CA TYR A 111 -12.48 -11.53 -11.97
C TYR A 111 -13.62 -12.49 -11.60
N ALA A 112 -13.38 -13.78 -11.67
CA ALA A 112 -14.38 -14.79 -11.31
C ALA A 112 -14.72 -14.83 -9.81
N THR A 113 -13.82 -14.37 -8.96
CA THR A 113 -13.97 -14.34 -7.49
C THR A 113 -13.76 -12.94 -6.94
N ASP A 114 -14.27 -12.68 -5.74
CA ASP A 114 -13.97 -11.45 -5.02
C ASP A 114 -12.46 -11.27 -4.80
N ARG A 115 -12.02 -10.01 -4.84
CA ARG A 115 -10.67 -9.62 -4.44
C ARG A 115 -10.73 -8.55 -3.37
N LEU A 116 -9.90 -8.71 -2.37
CA LEU A 116 -9.74 -7.75 -1.28
C LEU A 116 -8.42 -7.01 -1.49
N SER A 117 -8.45 -5.71 -1.34
CA SER A 117 -7.30 -4.86 -1.61
C SER A 117 -7.09 -3.88 -0.48
N LEU A 118 -5.83 -3.72 -0.06
CA LEU A 118 -5.42 -2.73 0.92
C LEU A 118 -4.33 -1.85 0.30
N VAL A 119 -4.52 -0.55 0.29
CA VAL A 119 -3.49 0.39 -0.19
C VAL A 119 -2.41 0.53 0.87
N LEU A 120 -1.17 0.17 0.52
CA LEU A 120 -0.02 0.19 1.43
C LEU A 120 0.76 1.50 1.34
N SER A 121 0.87 2.08 0.13
CA SER A 121 1.50 3.39 -0.08
C SER A 121 0.95 4.06 -1.33
N GLY A 122 1.13 5.37 -1.42
CA GLY A 122 0.62 6.19 -2.51
C GLY A 122 -0.90 6.34 -2.50
N THR A 123 -1.44 6.74 -3.64
CA THR A 123 -2.89 6.83 -3.87
C THR A 123 -3.26 5.96 -5.06
N TRP A 124 -4.24 5.09 -4.87
CA TRP A 124 -4.78 4.21 -5.89
C TRP A 124 -6.12 4.74 -6.38
N TRP A 125 -6.25 5.04 -7.67
CA TRP A 125 -7.50 5.50 -8.27
C TRP A 125 -8.29 4.33 -8.80
N VAL A 126 -9.56 4.23 -8.39
CA VAL A 126 -10.43 3.09 -8.66
C VAL A 126 -11.76 3.53 -9.24
N ASN A 127 -12.34 2.71 -10.12
CA ASN A 127 -13.70 2.90 -10.60
C ASN A 127 -14.39 1.55 -10.84
N SER A 128 -15.68 1.60 -11.12
CA SER A 128 -16.53 0.47 -11.53
C SER A 128 -17.09 0.74 -12.93
N GLY A 129 -17.43 -0.34 -13.65
CA GLY A 129 -18.02 -0.27 -14.98
C GLY A 129 -17.09 -0.75 -16.08
N ALA A 130 -17.67 -0.96 -17.26
CA ALA A 130 -16.97 -1.40 -18.46
C ALA A 130 -16.46 -0.24 -19.32
N ASP A 131 -17.01 0.96 -19.13
CA ASP A 131 -16.60 2.16 -19.85
C ASP A 131 -15.42 2.81 -19.14
N PHE A 132 -14.31 2.93 -19.86
CA PHE A 132 -13.10 3.52 -19.32
C PHE A 132 -13.19 5.05 -19.28
N ASP A 133 -13.33 5.60 -18.08
CA ASP A 133 -13.30 7.05 -17.81
C ASP A 133 -12.35 7.34 -16.64
N PRO A 134 -11.07 7.66 -16.91
CA PRO A 134 -10.10 7.90 -15.85
C PRO A 134 -10.45 9.12 -14.98
N ASP A 135 -11.25 10.07 -15.48
CA ASP A 135 -11.59 11.28 -14.72
C ASP A 135 -12.66 11.03 -13.66
N SER A 136 -13.46 9.99 -13.83
CA SER A 136 -14.47 9.57 -12.84
C SER A 136 -13.92 8.63 -11.76
N THR A 137 -12.61 8.36 -11.71
CA THR A 137 -12.01 7.48 -10.70
C THR A 137 -11.95 8.13 -9.32
N VAL A 138 -12.14 7.31 -8.28
CA VAL A 138 -12.09 7.72 -6.87
C VAL A 138 -10.69 7.45 -6.31
N PRO A 139 -10.02 8.45 -5.69
CA PRO A 139 -8.74 8.25 -5.04
C PRO A 139 -8.89 7.48 -3.72
N VAL A 140 -8.10 6.45 -3.53
CA VAL A 140 -8.01 5.66 -2.30
C VAL A 140 -6.57 5.79 -1.78
N PRO A 141 -6.33 6.55 -0.71
CA PRO A 141 -5.01 6.73 -0.13
C PRO A 141 -4.54 5.50 0.65
N ALA A 142 -3.28 5.50 1.08
CA ALA A 142 -2.71 4.48 1.97
C ALA A 142 -3.60 4.25 3.20
N GLY A 143 -3.79 2.99 3.59
CA GLY A 143 -4.74 2.54 4.61
C GLY A 143 -6.15 2.30 4.09
N GLY A 144 -6.48 2.74 2.88
CA GLY A 144 -7.79 2.51 2.27
C GLY A 144 -7.99 1.06 1.85
N PHE A 145 -9.24 0.59 1.97
CA PHE A 145 -9.66 -0.77 1.62
C PHE A 145 -10.63 -0.76 0.44
N VAL A 146 -10.45 -1.69 -0.50
CA VAL A 146 -11.34 -1.88 -1.64
C VAL A 146 -11.69 -3.36 -1.78
N ARG A 147 -12.98 -3.67 -1.85
CA ARG A 147 -13.48 -4.98 -2.27
C ARG A 147 -13.91 -4.91 -3.72
N ARG A 148 -13.32 -5.74 -4.56
CA ARG A 148 -13.80 -5.99 -5.91
C ARG A 148 -14.73 -7.19 -5.89
N VAL A 149 -16.01 -6.94 -6.21
CA VAL A 149 -17.03 -7.98 -6.27
C VAL A 149 -16.82 -8.84 -7.51
N ALA A 150 -16.95 -10.14 -7.35
CA ALA A 150 -16.82 -11.10 -8.45
C ALA A 150 -17.68 -10.73 -9.66
N ARG A 151 -17.12 -10.90 -10.85
CA ARG A 151 -17.79 -10.72 -12.15
C ARG A 151 -18.35 -9.32 -12.42
N THR A 152 -17.91 -8.33 -11.65
CA THR A 152 -18.28 -6.92 -11.88
C THR A 152 -17.13 -6.20 -12.59
N PRO A 153 -17.38 -5.50 -13.71
CA PRO A 153 -16.35 -4.75 -14.41
C PRO A 153 -15.80 -3.62 -13.56
N HIS A 154 -14.49 -3.45 -13.63
CA HIS A 154 -13.78 -2.37 -12.93
C HIS A 154 -12.44 -2.10 -13.61
N TYR A 155 -11.86 -0.96 -13.27
CA TYR A 155 -10.50 -0.57 -13.65
C TYR A 155 -9.88 0.29 -12.57
N ASP A 156 -8.56 0.41 -12.59
CA ASP A 156 -7.81 1.09 -11.55
C ASP A 156 -6.36 1.36 -11.99
N GLY A 157 -5.70 2.24 -11.26
CA GLY A 157 -4.30 2.58 -11.51
C GLY A 157 -3.88 3.86 -10.82
N VAL A 158 -2.98 4.61 -11.43
CA VAL A 158 -2.46 5.86 -10.86
C VAL A 158 -2.51 6.98 -11.90
N LYS A 159 -3.08 8.13 -11.52
CA LYS A 159 -3.15 9.33 -12.35
C LYS A 159 -1.76 9.78 -12.79
N ARG A 160 -1.68 10.45 -13.95
CA ARG A 160 -0.40 10.90 -14.52
C ARG A 160 0.31 11.94 -13.65
N ASP A 161 -0.44 12.79 -12.98
CA ASP A 161 0.02 13.88 -12.12
C ASP A 161 0.33 13.43 -10.68
N ALA A 162 0.19 12.15 -10.37
CA ALA A 162 0.58 11.62 -9.06
C ALA A 162 2.11 11.68 -8.89
N ASN A 163 2.55 12.03 -7.68
CA ASN A 163 3.97 12.18 -7.37
C ASN A 163 4.70 10.86 -7.16
N GLU A 164 3.96 9.77 -6.92
CA GLU A 164 4.52 8.46 -6.58
C GLU A 164 3.66 7.31 -7.10
N ALA A 165 4.25 6.12 -7.15
CA ALA A 165 3.54 4.89 -7.45
C ALA A 165 2.64 4.48 -6.27
N ALA A 166 1.52 3.83 -6.56
CA ALA A 166 0.71 3.18 -5.53
C ALA A 166 1.12 1.71 -5.37
N VAL A 167 1.25 1.27 -4.11
CA VAL A 167 1.46 -0.15 -3.77
C VAL A 167 0.23 -0.68 -3.07
N ILE A 168 -0.31 -1.78 -3.58
CA ILE A 168 -1.55 -2.39 -3.12
C ILE A 168 -1.29 -3.85 -2.77
N GLY A 169 -1.72 -4.28 -1.57
CA GLY A 169 -1.82 -5.68 -1.22
C GLY A 169 -3.12 -6.26 -1.76
N LEU A 170 -3.06 -7.32 -2.54
CA LEU A 170 -4.20 -8.01 -3.12
C LEU A 170 -4.31 -9.42 -2.54
N PHE A 171 -5.47 -9.71 -1.98
CA PHE A 171 -5.81 -11.01 -1.43
C PHE A 171 -7.03 -11.60 -2.13
N GLY A 172 -7.02 -12.89 -2.38
CA GLY A 172 -8.12 -13.62 -3.01
C GLY A 172 -7.90 -15.12 -3.02
N ILE A 173 -8.76 -15.81 -3.79
CA ILE A 173 -8.68 -17.25 -4.00
C ILE A 173 -8.33 -17.51 -5.47
N ALA A 174 -7.29 -18.30 -5.68
CA ALA A 174 -6.84 -18.74 -6.99
C ALA A 174 -7.45 -20.14 -7.36
N PRO A 175 -7.43 -20.52 -8.66
CA PRO A 175 -6.81 -19.82 -9.78
C PRO A 175 -7.56 -18.53 -10.14
N VAL A 176 -6.79 -17.48 -10.46
CA VAL A 176 -7.35 -16.19 -10.85
C VAL A 176 -7.78 -16.25 -12.32
N GLN A 177 -9.06 -16.03 -12.54
CA GLN A 177 -9.62 -15.86 -13.89
C GLN A 177 -9.87 -14.38 -14.14
N PHE A 178 -9.19 -13.85 -15.13
CA PHE A 178 -9.20 -12.46 -15.55
C PHE A 178 -9.82 -12.37 -16.96
N GLU A 179 -10.80 -11.50 -17.12
CA GLU A 179 -11.48 -11.29 -18.41
C GLU A 179 -11.57 -9.79 -18.70
N LEU A 180 -11.08 -9.37 -19.87
CA LEU A 180 -11.21 -7.99 -20.35
C LEU A 180 -12.65 -7.73 -20.79
N ALA A 181 -13.18 -6.55 -20.49
CA ALA A 181 -14.45 -6.08 -21.02
C ALA A 181 -14.38 -5.90 -22.55
N ASP A 182 -13.20 -5.54 -23.08
CA ASP A 182 -12.91 -5.48 -24.52
C ASP A 182 -11.64 -6.29 -24.83
N PRO A 183 -11.77 -7.56 -25.20
CA PRO A 183 -10.63 -8.43 -25.50
C PRO A 183 -9.78 -7.98 -26.70
N GLY A 184 -10.32 -7.10 -27.56
CA GLY A 184 -9.61 -6.54 -28.72
C GLY A 184 -8.61 -5.44 -28.36
N LYS A 185 -8.57 -5.00 -27.10
CA LYS A 185 -7.67 -3.93 -26.64
C LYS A 185 -6.68 -4.42 -25.60
N PRO A 186 -5.53 -3.73 -25.44
CA PRO A 186 -4.58 -4.05 -24.39
C PRO A 186 -5.20 -4.05 -22.99
N ALA A 187 -4.67 -4.87 -22.09
CA ALA A 187 -5.14 -4.97 -20.70
C ALA A 187 -4.78 -3.73 -19.84
N TRP A 188 -4.15 -2.74 -20.43
CA TRP A 188 -3.71 -1.48 -19.79
C TRP A 188 -4.11 -0.27 -20.62
N ARG A 189 -4.08 0.89 -19.98
CA ARG A 189 -4.29 2.22 -20.60
C ARG A 189 -3.20 3.16 -20.13
N ALA A 190 -2.62 3.92 -21.05
CA ALA A 190 -1.83 5.11 -20.73
C ALA A 190 -2.77 6.32 -20.62
N LEU A 191 -2.50 7.20 -19.65
CA LEU A 191 -3.26 8.43 -19.38
C LEU A 191 -2.62 9.64 -20.04
#